data_ecd089026a46a9d08fe00184319675a4
#
_entry.id   ecd089026a46a9d08fe00184319675a4
#
_cell.length_a   1.000
_cell.length_b   1.000
_cell.length_c   1.000
_cell.angle_alpha   90.00
_cell.angle_beta   90.00
_cell.angle_gamma   90.00
#
_symmetry.space_group_name_H-M   'P 1'
#
loop_
_entity.id
_entity.type
_entity.pdbx_description
1 polymer ?
#
loop_
_entity_poly.entity_id
_entity_poly.type
_entity_poly.pdbx_seq_one_letter_code
_entity_poly.pdbx_strand_id
1 'polypeptide(L)'
;TRLVSDWSSDVCSSDLIPARLTGLLIAAASFNPSVFTVMMRDARHHRSPNAGWPEASMAGGLGVRLSGPRRYGSHVSHEPWLNGAASDPQAVDIVTGLTLYRRAMVLAAILLVIIALELKA
;
A
#
# COMPACT_ATOMS: atom_id res chain seq x y z
N THR A 1 -16.00 -12.91 -21.02
CA THR A 1 -16.21 -12.39 -19.65
C THR A 1 -15.64 -13.31 -18.57
N ARG A 2 -15.79 -14.63 -18.69
CA ARG A 2 -15.20 -15.59 -17.73
C ARG A 2 -13.67 -15.56 -17.74
N LEU A 3 -13.04 -15.45 -18.90
CA LEU A 3 -11.57 -15.39 -19.02
C LEU A 3 -10.93 -14.20 -18.28
N VAL A 4 -11.61 -13.05 -18.25
CA VAL A 4 -11.11 -11.86 -17.58
C VAL A 4 -11.22 -11.98 -16.04
N SER A 5 -12.31 -12.61 -15.55
CA SER A 5 -12.48 -12.82 -14.11
C SER A 5 -11.49 -13.86 -13.56
N ASP A 6 -11.23 -14.92 -14.31
CA ASP A 6 -10.28 -15.97 -13.91
C ASP A 6 -8.83 -15.44 -13.90
N TRP A 7 -8.49 -14.62 -14.89
CA TRP A 7 -7.16 -14.02 -14.96
C TRP A 7 -6.90 -13.06 -13.81
N SER A 8 -7.87 -12.25 -13.42
CA SER A 8 -7.73 -11.32 -12.31
C SER A 8 -7.62 -12.02 -10.95
N SER A 9 -8.30 -13.15 -10.76
CA SER A 9 -8.21 -13.90 -9.50
C SER A 9 -6.86 -14.61 -9.33
N ASP A 10 -6.30 -15.17 -10.39
CA ASP A 10 -5.01 -15.85 -10.36
C ASP A 10 -3.85 -14.87 -10.13
N VAL A 11 -3.87 -13.73 -10.80
CA VAL A 11 -2.89 -12.65 -10.58
C VAL A 11 -2.98 -12.11 -9.15
N CYS A 12 -4.19 -11.92 -8.61
CA CYS A 12 -4.37 -11.46 -7.25
C CYS A 12 -3.81 -12.41 -6.19
N SER A 13 -3.94 -13.72 -6.37
CA SER A 13 -3.44 -14.70 -5.39
C SER A 13 -1.91 -14.78 -5.35
N SER A 14 -1.24 -14.66 -6.50
CA SER A 14 0.22 -14.68 -6.59
C SER A 14 0.89 -13.44 -6.02
N ASP A 15 0.19 -12.30 -5.99
CA ASP A 15 0.72 -11.00 -5.57
C ASP A 15 0.50 -10.69 -4.08
N LEU A 16 -0.15 -11.57 -3.32
CA LEU A 16 -0.46 -11.34 -1.90
C LEU A 16 0.79 -11.16 -1.03
N ILE A 17 1.83 -11.97 -1.23
CA ILE A 17 3.07 -11.88 -0.47
C ILE A 17 3.84 -10.61 -0.82
N PRO A 18 4.11 -10.30 -2.10
CA PRO A 18 4.75 -9.04 -2.48
C PRO A 18 4.00 -7.79 -1.99
N ALA A 19 2.68 -7.80 -2.04
CA ALA A 19 1.86 -6.68 -1.58
C ALA A 19 2.02 -6.42 -0.07
N ARG A 20 2.00 -7.46 0.74
CA ARG A 20 2.23 -7.37 2.19
C ARG A 20 3.65 -6.90 2.51
N LEU A 21 4.65 -7.43 1.81
CA LEU A 21 6.04 -6.99 1.97
C LEU A 21 6.20 -5.51 1.61
N THR A 22 5.58 -5.07 0.53
CA THR A 22 5.60 -3.65 0.13
C THR A 22 4.96 -2.76 1.19
N GLY A 23 3.80 -3.16 1.72
CA GLY A 23 3.15 -2.46 2.82
C GLY A 23 4.04 -2.36 4.06
N LEU A 24 4.69 -3.46 4.45
CA LEU A 24 5.62 -3.50 5.57
C LEU A 24 6.85 -2.62 5.36
N LEU A 25 7.41 -2.60 4.16
CA LEU A 25 8.55 -1.75 3.81
C LEU A 25 8.19 -0.26 3.91
N ILE A 26 7.02 0.13 3.43
CA ILE A 26 6.53 1.51 3.52
C ILE A 26 6.29 1.87 4.99
N ALA A 27 5.68 1.01 5.77
CA ALA A 27 5.45 1.22 7.19
C ALA A 27 6.79 1.38 7.96
N ALA A 28 7.77 0.52 7.69
CA ALA A 28 9.10 0.63 8.30
C ALA A 28 9.82 1.92 7.88
N ALA A 29 9.74 2.29 6.59
CA ALA A 29 10.37 3.49 6.05
C ALA A 29 9.75 4.79 6.58
N SER A 30 8.54 4.75 7.12
CA SER A 30 7.89 5.91 7.75
C SER A 30 8.48 6.26 9.12
N PHE A 31 9.19 5.34 9.76
CA PHE A 31 9.70 5.45 11.14
C PHE A 31 8.63 5.78 12.19
N ASN A 32 7.37 5.46 11.89
CA ASN A 32 6.23 5.70 12.77
C ASN A 32 5.45 4.40 12.98
N PRO A 33 5.46 3.83 14.19
CA PRO A 33 4.79 2.56 14.46
C PRO A 33 3.26 2.62 14.28
N SER A 34 2.65 3.79 14.35
CA SER A 34 1.21 3.95 14.11
C SER A 34 0.80 3.60 12.68
N VAL A 35 1.72 3.71 11.72
CA VAL A 35 1.49 3.34 10.32
C VAL A 35 1.22 1.84 10.19
N PHE A 36 1.93 1.02 10.95
CA PHE A 36 1.68 -0.42 11.00
C PHE A 36 0.24 -0.71 11.49
N THR A 37 -0.22 0.02 12.49
CA THR A 37 -1.60 -0.11 13.01
C THR A 37 -2.63 0.26 11.95
N VAL A 38 -2.42 1.36 11.22
CA VAL A 38 -3.30 1.78 10.12
C VAL A 38 -3.32 0.71 9.03
N MET A 39 -2.16 0.21 8.62
CA MET A 39 -2.04 -0.84 7.62
C MET A 39 -2.83 -2.09 8.02
N MET A 40 -2.63 -2.59 9.23
CA MET A 40 -3.28 -3.80 9.71
C MET A 40 -4.79 -3.65 9.86
N ARG A 41 -5.25 -2.45 10.23
CA ARG A 41 -6.67 -2.14 10.39
C ARG A 41 -7.37 -2.02 9.03
N ASP A 42 -6.79 -1.30 8.09
CA ASP A 42 -7.49 -0.79 6.91
C ASP A 42 -7.19 -1.56 5.61
N ALA A 43 -6.06 -2.26 5.52
CA ALA A 43 -5.67 -2.96 4.29
C ALA A 43 -6.73 -3.94 3.76
N ARG A 44 -7.45 -4.59 4.67
CA ARG A 44 -8.50 -5.56 4.32
C ARG A 44 -9.79 -4.92 3.80
N HIS A 45 -9.98 -3.64 4.04
CA HIS A 45 -11.17 -2.91 3.59
C HIS A 45 -11.07 -2.49 2.12
N HIS A 46 -9.88 -2.53 1.54
CA HIS A 46 -9.70 -2.22 0.14
C HIS A 46 -10.30 -3.31 -0.75
N ARG A 47 -10.91 -2.91 -1.87
CA ARG A 47 -11.51 -3.84 -2.85
C ARG A 47 -10.50 -4.85 -3.39
N SER A 48 -9.27 -4.40 -3.66
CA SER A 48 -8.18 -5.29 -4.05
C SER A 48 -7.45 -5.82 -2.83
N PRO A 49 -7.34 -7.15 -2.64
CA PRO A 49 -6.61 -7.72 -1.50
C PRO A 49 -5.11 -7.41 -1.54
N ASN A 50 -4.57 -7.02 -2.70
CA ASN A 50 -3.15 -6.67 -2.87
C ASN A 50 -2.90 -5.18 -2.66
N ALA A 51 -3.65 -4.31 -3.33
CA ALA A 51 -3.44 -2.87 -3.28
C ALA A 51 -3.67 -2.28 -1.88
N GLY A 52 -4.54 -2.88 -1.09
CA GLY A 52 -4.87 -2.39 0.25
C GLY A 52 -3.67 -2.26 1.18
N TRP A 53 -2.70 -3.15 1.11
CA TRP A 53 -1.52 -3.15 1.99
C TRP A 53 -0.61 -1.95 1.77
N PRO A 54 -0.07 -1.70 0.55
CA PRO A 54 0.75 -0.52 0.32
C PRO A 54 -0.04 0.79 0.40
N GLU A 55 -1.29 0.83 -0.03
CA GLU A 55 -2.11 2.04 0.06
C GLU A 55 -2.41 2.43 1.50
N ALA A 56 -2.78 1.49 2.36
CA ALA A 56 -3.04 1.77 3.78
C ALA A 56 -1.76 2.24 4.50
N SER A 57 -0.60 1.63 4.19
CA SER A 57 0.69 2.07 4.72
C SER A 57 1.05 3.48 4.26
N MET A 58 0.80 3.79 2.99
CA MET A 58 1.03 5.13 2.45
C MET A 58 0.11 6.16 3.10
N ALA A 59 -1.18 5.85 3.23
CA ALA A 59 -2.15 6.70 3.91
C ALA A 59 -1.72 7.02 5.35
N GLY A 60 -1.29 5.99 6.09
CA GLY A 60 -0.78 6.16 7.44
C GLY A 60 0.51 6.97 7.49
N GLY A 61 1.46 6.70 6.58
CA GLY A 61 2.75 7.38 6.51
C GLY A 61 2.66 8.86 6.14
N LEU A 62 1.67 9.22 5.33
CA LEU A 62 1.39 10.60 4.95
C LEU A 62 0.46 11.32 5.94
N GLY A 63 -0.23 10.59 6.80
CA GLY A 63 -1.25 11.14 7.69
C GLY A 63 -2.47 11.69 6.94
N VAL A 64 -2.82 11.07 5.81
CA VAL A 64 -3.97 11.44 4.99
C VAL A 64 -4.90 10.25 4.79
N ARG A 65 -6.13 10.50 4.38
CA ARG A 65 -7.04 9.44 3.95
C ARG A 65 -6.92 9.21 2.46
N LEU A 66 -6.95 7.95 2.05
CA LEU A 66 -6.91 7.53 0.64
C LEU A 66 -8.09 6.63 0.31
N SER A 67 -8.25 6.27 -0.96
CA SER A 67 -9.40 5.52 -1.45
C SER A 67 -10.70 6.30 -1.30
N GLY A 68 -11.74 5.71 -0.75
CA GLY A 68 -13.04 6.37 -0.58
C GLY A 68 -13.91 6.37 -1.82
N PRO A 69 -15.09 6.99 -1.76
CA PRO A 69 -16.02 7.01 -2.88
C PRO A 69 -15.42 7.70 -4.10
N ARG A 70 -15.58 7.08 -5.27
CA ARG A 70 -15.08 7.60 -6.55
C ARG A 70 -16.19 7.64 -7.58
N ARG A 71 -16.15 8.65 -8.42
CA ARG A 71 -17.09 8.81 -9.52
C ARG A 71 -16.46 8.44 -10.86
N TYR A 72 -17.11 7.50 -11.54
CA TYR A 72 -16.73 7.07 -12.88
C TYR A 72 -17.90 7.40 -13.83
N GLY A 73 -17.84 8.55 -14.51
CA GLY A 73 -18.96 9.02 -15.34
C GLY A 73 -20.22 9.23 -14.50
N SER A 74 -21.29 8.48 -14.79
CA SER A 74 -22.56 8.51 -14.05
C SER A 74 -22.61 7.56 -12.86
N HIS A 75 -21.60 6.68 -12.71
CA HIS A 75 -21.54 5.67 -11.65
C HIS A 75 -20.69 6.15 -10.48
N VAL A 76 -21.16 5.95 -9.25
CA VAL A 76 -20.40 6.22 -8.03
C VAL A 76 -20.03 4.88 -7.38
N SER A 77 -18.73 4.66 -7.20
CA SER A 77 -18.20 3.54 -6.46
C SER A 77 -18.02 3.92 -5.00
N HIS A 78 -18.64 3.18 -4.08
CA HIS A 78 -18.57 3.43 -2.64
C HIS A 78 -17.47 2.57 -2.01
N GLU A 79 -16.20 2.95 -2.28
CA GLU A 79 -15.07 2.30 -1.65
C GLU A 79 -14.86 2.83 -0.23
N PRO A 80 -14.48 1.99 0.74
CA PRO A 80 -14.17 2.46 2.09
C PRO A 80 -12.90 3.32 2.10
N TRP A 81 -12.85 4.26 3.04
CA TRP A 81 -11.65 5.07 3.25
C TRP A 81 -10.55 4.25 3.93
N LEU A 82 -9.32 4.46 3.48
CA LEU A 82 -8.11 4.04 4.19
C LEU A 82 -7.63 5.22 5.03
N ASN A 83 -7.40 5.00 6.31
CA ASN A 83 -7.08 6.03 7.29
C ASN A 83 -8.15 7.14 7.34
N GLY A 84 -9.41 6.73 7.40
CA GLY A 84 -10.58 7.59 7.19
C GLY A 84 -10.73 8.78 8.15
N ALA A 85 -10.13 8.72 9.34
CA ALA A 85 -10.15 9.81 10.32
C ALA A 85 -9.17 10.96 9.98
N ALA A 86 -8.24 10.75 9.04
CA ALA A 86 -7.27 11.75 8.62
C ALA A 86 -7.85 12.73 7.60
N SER A 87 -7.10 13.79 7.32
CA SER A 87 -7.46 14.82 6.34
C SER A 87 -7.33 14.35 4.90
N ASP A 88 -7.93 15.09 3.99
CA ASP A 88 -7.77 14.87 2.55
C ASP A 88 -6.32 15.15 2.11
N PRO A 89 -5.80 14.38 1.12
CA PRO A 89 -4.47 14.61 0.58
C PRO A 89 -4.40 15.95 -0.16
N GLN A 90 -3.24 16.59 -0.07
CA GLN A 90 -2.92 17.83 -0.76
C GLN A 90 -1.76 17.61 -1.73
N ALA A 91 -1.51 18.58 -2.61
CA ALA A 91 -0.46 18.47 -3.61
C ALA A 91 0.93 18.23 -3.00
N VAL A 92 1.22 18.82 -1.83
CA VAL A 92 2.48 18.61 -1.10
C VAL A 92 2.66 17.14 -0.66
N ASP A 93 1.59 16.41 -0.44
CA ASP A 93 1.67 15.00 -0.03
C ASP A 93 2.23 14.10 -1.14
N ILE A 94 2.17 14.53 -2.40
CA ILE A 94 2.81 13.82 -3.51
C ILE A 94 4.33 13.79 -3.31
N VAL A 95 4.94 14.90 -2.95
CA VAL A 95 6.39 14.99 -2.71
C VAL A 95 6.78 14.15 -1.49
N THR A 96 6.00 14.24 -0.42
CA THR A 96 6.21 13.44 0.79
C THR A 96 6.05 11.95 0.50
N GLY A 97 5.04 11.58 -0.28
CA GLY A 97 4.81 10.21 -0.70
C GLY A 97 5.94 9.64 -1.56
N LEU A 98 6.48 10.42 -2.49
CA LEU A 98 7.65 10.04 -3.28
C LEU A 98 8.89 9.85 -2.40
N THR A 99 9.08 10.69 -1.40
CA THR A 99 10.18 10.54 -0.44
C THR A 99 10.04 9.25 0.36
N LEU A 100 8.84 8.97 0.86
CA LEU A 100 8.55 7.75 1.59
C LEU A 100 8.74 6.50 0.71
N TYR A 101 8.28 6.55 -0.53
CA TYR A 101 8.49 5.49 -1.51
C TYR A 101 9.99 5.23 -1.76
N ARG A 102 10.80 6.27 -1.97
CA ARG A 102 12.24 6.13 -2.17
C ARG A 102 12.93 5.50 -0.96
N ARG A 103 12.55 5.90 0.25
CA ARG A 103 13.06 5.28 1.49
C ARG A 103 12.72 3.79 1.55
N ALA A 104 11.49 3.42 1.20
CA ALA A 104 11.07 2.03 1.16
C ALA A 104 11.88 1.23 0.12
N MET A 105 12.14 1.80 -1.06
CA MET A 105 12.96 1.14 -2.10
C MET A 105 14.42 0.98 -1.68
N VAL A 106 15.01 1.98 -1.02
CA VAL A 106 16.37 1.88 -0.48
C VAL A 106 16.44 0.79 0.59
N LEU A 107 15.46 0.75 1.49
CA LEU A 107 15.37 -0.28 2.51
C LEU A 107 15.26 -1.68 1.88
N ALA A 108 14.43 -1.84 0.85
CA ALA A 108 14.31 -3.09 0.12
C ALA A 108 15.64 -3.51 -0.54
N ALA A 109 16.35 -2.58 -1.16
CA ALA A 109 17.65 -2.83 -1.77
C ALA A 109 18.70 -3.27 -0.73
N ILE A 110 18.74 -2.62 0.42
CA ILE A 110 19.63 -2.99 1.53
C ILE A 110 19.33 -4.41 2.00
N LEU A 111 18.06 -4.74 2.22
CA LEU A 111 17.66 -6.09 2.65
C LEU A 111 18.04 -7.15 1.63
N LEU A 112 17.87 -6.88 0.34
CA LEU A 112 18.27 -7.79 -0.73
C LEU A 112 19.79 -8.03 -0.75
N VAL A 113 20.59 -6.98 -0.54
CA VAL A 113 22.05 -7.10 -0.46
C VAL A 113 22.46 -7.94 0.75
N ILE A 114 21.86 -7.70 1.91
CA ILE A 114 22.15 -8.49 3.12
C ILE A 114 21.82 -9.97 2.87
N ILE A 115 20.65 -10.28 2.33
CA ILE A 115 20.24 -11.66 2.03
C ILE A 115 21.23 -12.30 1.05
N ALA A 116 21.64 -11.58 0.00
CA ALA A 116 22.58 -12.09 -0.98
C ALA A 116 23.96 -12.39 -0.39
N LEU A 117 24.41 -11.59 0.58
CA LEU A 117 25.67 -11.81 1.27
C LEU A 117 25.59 -13.03 2.20
N GLU A 118 24.50 -13.18 2.93
CA GLU A 118 24.28 -14.34 3.82
C GLU A 118 24.21 -15.65 3.04
N LEU A 119 23.56 -15.64 1.87
CA LEU A 119 23.47 -16.82 1.02
C LEU A 119 24.81 -17.24 0.39
N LYS A 120 25.78 -16.32 0.30
CA LYS A 120 27.14 -16.62 -0.18
C LYS A 120 28.08 -17.11 0.94
N ALA A 121 27.75 -16.79 2.16
CA ALA A 121 28.51 -17.24 3.31
C ALA A 121 28.17 -18.72 3.62
#